data_ae477471fba76fedd885e59f9f737f3c
#
_entry.id   ae477471fba76fedd885e59f9f737f3c
#
_cell.length_a   1.000
_cell.length_b   1.000
_cell.length_c   1.000
_cell.angle_alpha   90.00
_cell.angle_beta   90.00
_cell.angle_gamma   90.00
#
_symmetry.space_group_name_H-M   'P 1'
#
loop_
_entity.id
_entity.type
_entity.pdbx_description
1 polymer ?
#
loop_
_entity_poly.entity_id
_entity_poly.type
_entity_poly.pdbx_seq_one_letter_code
_entity_poly.pdbx_strand_id
1 'polypeptide(L)'
;IKNVLFLADRNSLVTQAKRSFVNLLPDFSVTNLCEEKDNYGAHCVFSTYQTMMNCIDMVQDEDGKLFTCGHFDLVICDEAHRSIYNKYRDIFNYFDAPLVGLTATPKDEIDKNTYEIFELESGVPTYGYELAQAVKDGYLVDFMSIETRLKFIENGIVYDELSEEDKQEYEETFETEDGNLPEQINSSALNDWVFNEDTIREVLNILMTNGLRVDYGNKIGKTIIFAKNHRHAEKILEVFGKEYPHLKDYAK
;
A
#
# COMPACT_ATOMS: atom_id res chain seq x y z
N ILE A 1 -24.22 -20.45 6.27
CA ILE A 1 -22.76 -20.26 6.36
C ILE A 1 -22.35 -20.53 7.79
N LYS A 2 -21.48 -21.52 7.99
CA LYS A 2 -20.96 -21.88 9.32
C LYS A 2 -19.48 -21.51 9.45
N ASN A 3 -18.70 -21.85 8.42
CA ASN A 3 -17.26 -21.67 8.42
C ASN A 3 -16.86 -20.63 7.36
N VAL A 4 -16.16 -19.59 7.81
CA VAL A 4 -15.74 -18.46 6.96
C VAL A 4 -14.22 -18.33 6.99
N LEU A 5 -13.60 -18.21 5.83
CA LEU A 5 -12.20 -17.82 5.68
C LEU A 5 -12.12 -16.34 5.28
N PHE A 6 -11.36 -15.55 6.05
CA PHE A 6 -11.02 -14.17 5.70
C PHE A 6 -9.53 -14.07 5.39
N LEU A 7 -9.21 -13.53 4.22
CA LEU A 7 -7.85 -13.39 3.73
C LEU A 7 -7.50 -11.92 3.50
N ALA A 8 -6.32 -11.50 3.97
CA ALA A 8 -5.76 -10.17 3.70
C ALA A 8 -4.26 -10.26 3.41
N ASP A 9 -3.70 -9.19 2.85
CA ASP A 9 -2.28 -9.14 2.48
C ASP A 9 -1.34 -9.01 3.69
N ARG A 10 -1.81 -8.36 4.76
CA ARG A 10 -1.00 -8.03 5.95
C ARG A 10 -1.67 -8.44 7.25
N ASN A 11 -0.86 -8.87 8.22
CA ASN A 11 -1.37 -9.25 9.54
C ASN A 11 -2.12 -8.13 10.27
N SER A 12 -1.74 -6.86 10.06
CA SER A 12 -2.47 -5.73 10.63
C SER A 12 -3.93 -5.65 10.16
N LEU A 13 -4.19 -5.94 8.87
CA LEU A 13 -5.55 -6.00 8.31
C LEU A 13 -6.31 -7.22 8.82
N VAL A 14 -5.63 -8.38 8.90
CA VAL A 14 -6.18 -9.60 9.49
C VAL A 14 -6.66 -9.35 10.93
N THR A 15 -5.82 -8.73 11.76
CA THR A 15 -6.15 -8.40 13.16
C THR A 15 -7.29 -7.38 13.26
N GLN A 16 -7.32 -6.38 12.38
CA GLN A 16 -8.40 -5.39 12.31
C GLN A 16 -9.73 -6.05 11.95
N ALA A 17 -9.75 -6.89 10.93
CA ALA A 17 -10.93 -7.62 10.49
C ALA A 17 -11.44 -8.56 11.60
N LYS A 18 -10.54 -9.34 12.24
CA LYS A 18 -10.88 -10.20 13.39
C LYS A 18 -11.60 -9.40 14.49
N ARG A 19 -11.07 -8.21 14.85
CA ARG A 19 -11.71 -7.34 15.87
C ARG A 19 -13.12 -6.90 15.45
N SER A 20 -13.32 -6.57 14.21
CA SER A 20 -14.65 -6.18 13.69
C SER A 20 -15.65 -7.33 13.78
N PHE A 21 -15.22 -8.55 13.42
CA PHE A 21 -16.07 -9.75 13.53
C PHE A 21 -16.40 -10.08 14.99
N VAL A 22 -15.45 -10.03 15.91
CA VAL A 22 -15.71 -10.22 17.34
C VAL A 22 -16.79 -9.26 17.86
N ASN A 23 -16.73 -8.00 17.42
CA ASN A 23 -17.67 -6.98 17.86
C ASN A 23 -19.08 -7.14 17.25
N LEU A 24 -19.14 -7.57 15.98
CA LEU A 24 -20.40 -7.65 15.23
C LEU A 24 -21.06 -9.03 15.32
N LEU A 25 -20.28 -10.08 15.54
CA LEU A 25 -20.70 -11.48 15.57
C LEU A 25 -20.15 -12.17 16.83
N PRO A 26 -20.57 -11.75 18.03
CA PRO A 26 -19.98 -12.23 19.31
C PRO A 26 -20.18 -13.73 19.57
N ASP A 27 -21.17 -14.35 18.92
CA ASP A 27 -21.47 -15.78 19.09
C ASP A 27 -20.59 -16.69 18.22
N PHE A 28 -19.78 -16.12 17.31
CA PHE A 28 -18.90 -16.90 16.45
C PHE A 28 -17.50 -17.02 17.06
N SER A 29 -16.99 -18.22 17.08
CA SER A 29 -15.58 -18.44 17.41
C SER A 29 -14.69 -17.93 16.28
N VAL A 30 -13.64 -17.20 16.62
CA VAL A 30 -12.72 -16.57 15.68
C VAL A 30 -11.27 -16.92 16.01
N THR A 31 -10.44 -17.11 14.98
CA THR A 31 -9.00 -17.32 15.14
C THR A 31 -8.20 -16.51 14.13
N ASN A 32 -7.00 -16.08 14.48
CA ASN A 32 -6.01 -15.50 13.57
C ASN A 32 -4.83 -16.47 13.43
N LEU A 33 -4.72 -17.16 12.31
CA LEU A 33 -3.66 -18.14 12.06
C LEU A 33 -2.25 -17.55 12.01
N CYS A 34 -2.12 -16.24 11.89
CA CYS A 34 -0.81 -15.58 11.97
C CYS A 34 -0.29 -15.49 13.41
N GLU A 35 -1.18 -15.56 14.41
CA GLU A 35 -0.88 -15.40 15.83
C GLU A 35 -1.12 -16.71 16.59
N GLU A 36 -2.23 -17.38 16.30
CA GLU A 36 -2.72 -18.58 17.02
C GLU A 36 -2.62 -19.79 16.08
N LYS A 37 -1.46 -20.44 16.05
CA LYS A 37 -1.18 -21.52 15.09
C LYS A 37 -1.87 -22.85 15.36
N ASP A 38 -2.55 -23.00 16.49
CA ASP A 38 -3.11 -24.28 16.95
C ASP A 38 -4.64 -24.31 17.03
N ASN A 39 -5.33 -23.19 16.71
CA ASN A 39 -6.78 -23.12 16.79
C ASN A 39 -7.43 -23.12 15.39
N TYR A 40 -7.45 -24.29 14.77
CA TYR A 40 -8.00 -24.47 13.40
C TYR A 40 -9.52 -24.71 13.34
N GLY A 41 -10.14 -25.00 14.48
CA GLY A 41 -11.56 -25.37 14.57
C GLY A 41 -12.53 -24.20 14.76
N ALA A 42 -12.06 -22.95 14.66
CA ALA A 42 -12.92 -21.77 14.79
C ALA A 42 -13.84 -21.62 13.56
N HIS A 43 -15.05 -21.09 13.79
CA HIS A 43 -16.01 -20.81 12.72
C HIS A 43 -15.51 -19.74 11.74
N CYS A 44 -14.81 -18.71 12.24
CA CYS A 44 -14.22 -17.67 11.39
C CYS A 44 -12.69 -17.73 11.51
N VAL A 45 -12.05 -18.09 10.43
CA VAL A 45 -10.59 -18.20 10.32
C VAL A 45 -10.06 -16.99 9.58
N PHE A 46 -9.16 -16.25 10.22
CA PHE A 46 -8.49 -15.07 9.66
C PHE A 46 -7.03 -15.39 9.37
N SER A 47 -6.56 -15.05 8.18
CA SER A 47 -5.19 -15.36 7.77
C SER A 47 -4.66 -14.37 6.75
N THR A 48 -3.33 -14.29 6.64
CA THR A 48 -2.74 -13.73 5.43
C THR A 48 -2.76 -14.77 4.31
N TYR A 49 -2.75 -14.31 3.06
CA TYR A 49 -2.64 -15.21 1.89
C TYR A 49 -1.43 -16.13 2.01
N GLN A 50 -0.27 -15.59 2.43
CA GLN A 50 0.95 -16.38 2.58
C GLN A 50 0.82 -17.47 3.64
N THR A 51 0.21 -17.16 4.79
CA THR A 51 0.01 -18.15 5.87
C THR A 51 -0.96 -19.24 5.41
N MET A 52 -2.06 -18.87 4.75
CA MET A 52 -3.04 -19.85 4.26
C MET A 52 -2.44 -20.74 3.17
N MET A 53 -1.62 -20.19 2.26
CA MET A 53 -0.91 -20.95 1.24
C MET A 53 -0.06 -22.08 1.86
N ASN A 54 0.60 -21.79 2.96
CA ASN A 54 1.35 -22.80 3.70
C ASN A 54 0.42 -23.86 4.37
N CYS A 55 -0.78 -23.45 4.79
CA CYS A 55 -1.71 -24.32 5.48
C CYS A 55 -2.43 -25.31 4.55
N ILE A 56 -2.71 -24.96 3.28
CA ILE A 56 -3.40 -25.87 2.36
C ILE A 56 -2.56 -27.11 2.00
N ASP A 57 -1.23 -26.97 2.08
CA ASP A 57 -0.29 -28.08 1.80
C ASP A 57 0.09 -28.87 3.07
N MET A 58 -0.31 -28.40 4.26
CA MET A 58 0.00 -29.07 5.51
C MET A 58 -0.86 -30.31 5.68
N VAL A 59 -0.20 -31.43 5.97
CA VAL A 59 -0.84 -32.67 6.41
C VAL A 59 -0.85 -32.66 7.93
N GLN A 60 -2.03 -32.81 8.52
CA GLN A 60 -2.18 -32.95 9.96
C GLN A 60 -2.33 -34.43 10.30
N ASP A 61 -1.26 -35.05 10.77
CA ASP A 61 -1.18 -36.43 11.22
C ASP A 61 -1.71 -37.52 10.23
N GLU A 62 -1.96 -38.71 10.70
CA GLU A 62 -2.50 -39.83 9.92
C GLU A 62 -3.93 -39.58 9.41
N ASP A 63 -4.63 -38.56 9.91
CA ASP A 63 -6.03 -38.24 9.63
C ASP A 63 -6.26 -37.27 8.43
N GLY A 64 -5.21 -36.74 7.81
CA GLY A 64 -5.36 -35.99 6.57
C GLY A 64 -4.91 -34.51 6.62
N LYS A 65 -5.45 -33.70 5.71
CA LYS A 65 -5.08 -32.27 5.57
C LYS A 65 -5.69 -31.41 6.67
N LEU A 66 -4.97 -30.36 7.06
CA LEU A 66 -5.40 -29.39 8.07
C LEU A 66 -6.77 -28.77 7.75
N PHE A 67 -6.96 -28.38 6.50
CA PHE A 67 -8.24 -27.95 5.95
C PHE A 67 -8.58 -28.81 4.72
N THR A 68 -9.77 -29.40 4.70
CA THR A 68 -10.28 -30.06 3.50
C THR A 68 -10.81 -29.03 2.50
N CYS A 69 -10.95 -29.41 1.24
CA CYS A 69 -11.48 -28.51 0.21
C CYS A 69 -12.89 -27.95 0.52
N GLY A 70 -13.72 -28.72 1.23
CA GLY A 70 -15.05 -28.30 1.68
C GLY A 70 -15.11 -27.76 3.11
N HIS A 71 -13.99 -27.36 3.72
CA HIS A 71 -13.98 -26.88 5.10
C HIS A 71 -14.69 -25.53 5.28
N PHE A 72 -14.54 -24.63 4.33
CA PHE A 72 -15.16 -23.30 4.38
C PHE A 72 -16.39 -23.22 3.48
N ASP A 73 -17.43 -22.52 3.95
CA ASP A 73 -18.66 -22.22 3.22
C ASP A 73 -18.57 -20.88 2.49
N LEU A 74 -17.58 -20.03 2.83
CA LEU A 74 -17.37 -18.71 2.25
C LEU A 74 -15.90 -18.29 2.40
N VAL A 75 -15.32 -17.75 1.35
CA VAL A 75 -13.99 -17.13 1.37
C VAL A 75 -14.13 -15.63 1.06
N ILE A 76 -13.64 -14.79 1.97
CA ILE A 76 -13.62 -13.33 1.83
C ILE A 76 -12.17 -12.89 1.61
N CYS A 77 -11.94 -12.18 0.51
CA CYS A 77 -10.63 -11.71 0.06
C CYS A 77 -10.56 -10.19 0.16
N ASP A 78 -9.82 -9.66 1.13
CA ASP A 78 -9.58 -8.23 1.25
C ASP A 78 -8.41 -7.80 0.35
N GLU A 79 -8.45 -6.55 -0.15
CA GLU A 79 -7.48 -6.02 -1.10
C GLU A 79 -7.31 -6.92 -2.34
N ALA A 80 -8.43 -7.39 -2.86
CA ALA A 80 -8.49 -8.38 -3.94
C ALA A 80 -7.68 -8.01 -5.19
N HIS A 81 -7.41 -6.72 -5.42
CA HIS A 81 -6.59 -6.23 -6.52
C HIS A 81 -5.09 -6.55 -6.40
N ARG A 82 -4.58 -6.78 -5.18
CA ARG A 82 -3.13 -6.97 -4.92
C ARG A 82 -2.69 -8.42 -4.90
N SER A 83 -3.51 -9.30 -4.38
CA SER A 83 -3.04 -10.54 -3.77
C SER A 83 -3.30 -11.78 -4.63
N ILE A 84 -4.13 -11.65 -5.65
CA ILE A 84 -4.77 -12.78 -6.32
C ILE A 84 -3.91 -13.38 -7.44
N TYR A 85 -2.91 -12.62 -7.92
CA TYR A 85 -2.20 -13.00 -9.13
C TYR A 85 -1.16 -14.09 -8.89
N ASN A 86 -1.21 -15.10 -9.71
CA ASN A 86 -0.26 -16.20 -9.87
C ASN A 86 0.17 -16.92 -8.60
N LYS A 87 0.49 -16.22 -7.51
CA LYS A 87 1.05 -16.83 -6.30
C LYS A 87 0.01 -17.44 -5.37
N TYR A 88 -1.21 -16.90 -5.34
CA TYR A 88 -2.24 -17.28 -4.38
C TYR A 88 -3.49 -17.89 -5.01
N ARG A 89 -3.51 -18.03 -6.33
CA ARG A 89 -4.63 -18.64 -7.07
C ARG A 89 -4.93 -20.06 -6.59
N ASP A 90 -3.94 -20.78 -6.15
CA ASP A 90 -4.09 -22.16 -5.66
C ASP A 90 -4.98 -22.25 -4.42
N ILE A 91 -5.04 -21.20 -3.58
CA ILE A 91 -5.99 -21.14 -2.46
C ILE A 91 -7.42 -21.21 -2.95
N PHE A 92 -7.74 -20.43 -3.98
CA PHE A 92 -9.09 -20.34 -4.54
C PHE A 92 -9.49 -21.59 -5.32
N ASN A 93 -8.53 -22.23 -5.98
CA ASN A 93 -8.73 -23.51 -6.66
C ASN A 93 -8.86 -24.67 -5.67
N TYR A 94 -8.33 -24.52 -4.46
CA TYR A 94 -8.35 -25.58 -3.44
C TYR A 94 -9.68 -25.63 -2.70
N PHE A 95 -10.24 -24.49 -2.29
CA PHE A 95 -11.47 -24.45 -1.52
C PHE A 95 -12.69 -24.38 -2.44
N ASP A 96 -13.62 -25.31 -2.26
CA ASP A 96 -14.91 -25.36 -2.96
C ASP A 96 -15.93 -24.48 -2.20
N ALA A 97 -15.76 -23.16 -2.32
CA ALA A 97 -16.57 -22.18 -1.61
C ALA A 97 -16.76 -20.90 -2.44
N PRO A 98 -17.91 -20.22 -2.34
CA PRO A 98 -18.11 -18.91 -2.93
C PRO A 98 -17.04 -17.91 -2.50
N LEU A 99 -16.58 -17.09 -3.44
CA LEU A 99 -15.57 -16.05 -3.21
C LEU A 99 -16.22 -14.66 -3.17
N VAL A 100 -15.84 -13.86 -2.17
CA VAL A 100 -16.19 -12.43 -2.09
C VAL A 100 -14.90 -11.63 -2.08
N GLY A 101 -14.72 -10.77 -3.08
CA GLY A 101 -13.58 -9.87 -3.18
C GLY A 101 -13.94 -8.46 -2.75
N LEU A 102 -13.15 -7.87 -1.86
CA LEU A 102 -13.24 -6.48 -1.44
C LEU A 102 -12.03 -5.72 -2.03
N THR A 103 -12.27 -4.63 -2.73
CA THR A 103 -11.22 -3.79 -3.29
C THR A 103 -11.72 -2.38 -3.54
N ALA A 104 -10.87 -1.39 -3.29
CA ALA A 104 -11.12 0.00 -3.67
C ALA A 104 -10.72 0.27 -5.14
N THR A 105 -9.83 -0.53 -5.71
CA THR A 105 -9.26 -0.32 -7.05
C THR A 105 -9.16 -1.64 -7.80
N PRO A 106 -10.29 -2.14 -8.35
CA PRO A 106 -10.25 -3.36 -9.16
C PRO A 106 -9.38 -3.12 -10.40
N LYS A 107 -8.68 -4.15 -10.85
CA LYS A 107 -7.82 -4.10 -12.05
C LYS A 107 -8.42 -4.95 -13.15
N ASP A 108 -8.41 -4.40 -14.36
CA ASP A 108 -8.88 -5.03 -15.59
C ASP A 108 -7.76 -5.28 -16.63
N GLU A 109 -6.50 -5.06 -16.25
CA GLU A 109 -5.34 -5.39 -17.08
C GLU A 109 -5.31 -6.90 -17.41
N ILE A 110 -4.90 -7.24 -18.62
CA ILE A 110 -4.95 -8.62 -19.17
C ILE A 110 -4.31 -9.66 -18.24
N ASP A 111 -3.18 -9.32 -17.62
CA ASP A 111 -2.45 -10.24 -16.72
C ASP A 111 -2.87 -10.15 -15.25
N LYS A 112 -3.82 -9.26 -14.90
CA LYS A 112 -4.15 -8.92 -13.53
C LYS A 112 -5.64 -8.64 -13.35
N ASN A 113 -6.48 -9.35 -14.12
CA ASN A 113 -7.91 -9.11 -14.13
C ASN A 113 -8.57 -9.65 -12.85
N THR A 114 -8.95 -8.72 -11.97
CA THR A 114 -9.67 -9.04 -10.74
C THR A 114 -11.05 -9.64 -11.01
N TYR A 115 -11.73 -9.18 -12.04
CA TYR A 115 -13.09 -9.61 -12.37
C TYR A 115 -13.12 -11.06 -12.83
N GLU A 116 -12.14 -11.51 -13.62
CA GLU A 116 -12.06 -12.89 -14.10
C GLU A 116 -11.98 -13.91 -12.96
N ILE A 117 -11.27 -13.58 -11.89
CA ILE A 117 -11.09 -14.48 -10.74
C ILE A 117 -12.41 -14.69 -9.98
N PHE A 118 -13.26 -13.68 -9.97
CA PHE A 118 -14.58 -13.73 -9.37
C PHE A 118 -15.68 -14.08 -10.38
N GLU A 119 -15.31 -14.55 -11.60
CA GLU A 119 -16.23 -14.91 -12.68
C GLU A 119 -17.20 -13.76 -13.02
N LEU A 120 -16.72 -12.52 -12.98
CA LEU A 120 -17.48 -11.31 -13.28
C LEU A 120 -17.10 -10.74 -14.65
N GLU A 121 -18.04 -10.00 -15.26
CA GLU A 121 -17.75 -9.20 -16.44
C GLU A 121 -16.78 -8.06 -16.10
N SER A 122 -15.78 -7.84 -16.96
CA SER A 122 -14.77 -6.80 -16.75
C SER A 122 -15.41 -5.43 -16.59
N GLY A 123 -15.02 -4.71 -15.54
CA GLY A 123 -15.57 -3.39 -15.19
C GLY A 123 -16.93 -3.42 -14.49
N VAL A 124 -17.53 -4.59 -14.28
CA VAL A 124 -18.86 -4.70 -13.64
C VAL A 124 -18.76 -5.42 -12.29
N PRO A 125 -18.54 -4.69 -11.18
CA PRO A 125 -18.55 -5.28 -9.85
C PRO A 125 -19.97 -5.71 -9.46
N THR A 126 -20.10 -6.73 -8.61
CA THR A 126 -21.41 -7.13 -8.04
C THR A 126 -22.05 -6.00 -7.25
N TYR A 127 -21.25 -5.19 -6.58
CA TYR A 127 -21.68 -4.00 -5.84
C TYR A 127 -20.59 -2.93 -5.90
N GLY A 128 -20.96 -1.70 -6.17
CA GLY A 128 -20.06 -0.53 -6.18
C GLY A 128 -20.57 0.53 -5.20
N TYR A 129 -19.69 1.06 -4.35
CA TYR A 129 -19.96 2.19 -3.47
C TYR A 129 -18.90 3.27 -3.75
N GLU A 130 -19.26 4.15 -4.66
CA GLU A 130 -18.34 5.15 -5.21
C GLU A 130 -18.00 6.25 -4.19
N LEU A 131 -16.80 6.83 -4.34
CA LEU A 131 -16.31 7.91 -3.48
C LEU A 131 -17.31 9.07 -3.35
N ALA A 132 -17.89 9.52 -4.47
CA ALA A 132 -18.84 10.61 -4.47
C ALA A 132 -20.06 10.31 -3.61
N GLN A 133 -20.56 9.06 -3.64
CA GLN A 133 -21.68 8.65 -2.79
C GLN A 133 -21.25 8.57 -1.32
N ALA A 134 -20.06 8.05 -1.02
CA ALA A 134 -19.54 7.95 0.34
C ALA A 134 -19.30 9.32 0.99
N VAL A 135 -18.87 10.31 0.21
CA VAL A 135 -18.76 11.72 0.64
C VAL A 135 -20.14 12.31 0.92
N LYS A 136 -21.11 12.11 0.01
CA LYS A 136 -22.48 12.58 0.18
C LYS A 136 -23.15 11.99 1.43
N ASP A 137 -22.89 10.71 1.70
CA ASP A 137 -23.43 10.00 2.87
C ASP A 137 -22.68 10.34 4.18
N GLY A 138 -21.58 11.12 4.11
CA GLY A 138 -20.81 11.56 5.26
C GLY A 138 -19.84 10.53 5.83
N TYR A 139 -19.58 9.44 5.13
CA TYR A 139 -18.60 8.42 5.54
C TYR A 139 -17.18 8.78 5.15
N LEU A 140 -17.01 9.52 4.05
CA LEU A 140 -15.71 10.03 3.60
C LEU A 140 -15.77 11.55 3.47
N VAL A 141 -14.60 12.19 3.48
CA VAL A 141 -14.44 13.61 3.20
C VAL A 141 -14.02 13.80 1.76
N ASP A 142 -14.45 14.90 1.16
CA ASP A 142 -13.99 15.29 -0.16
C ASP A 142 -12.50 15.68 -0.13
N PHE A 143 -11.84 15.61 -1.27
CA PHE A 143 -10.43 15.96 -1.39
C PHE A 143 -10.19 16.85 -2.61
N MET A 144 -9.13 17.63 -2.54
CA MET A 144 -8.61 18.41 -3.64
C MET A 144 -7.21 17.91 -3.99
N SER A 145 -6.99 17.59 -5.27
CA SER A 145 -5.67 17.23 -5.78
C SER A 145 -4.96 18.46 -6.29
N ILE A 146 -3.74 18.69 -5.85
CA ILE A 146 -2.83 19.72 -6.35
C ILE A 146 -1.63 19.02 -6.95
N GLU A 147 -1.48 19.14 -8.27
CA GLU A 147 -0.30 18.65 -8.97
C GLU A 147 0.77 19.75 -8.98
N THR A 148 1.95 19.44 -8.47
CA THR A 148 3.13 20.30 -8.55
C THR A 148 4.16 19.64 -9.44
N ARG A 149 4.62 20.36 -10.47
CA ARG A 149 5.65 19.88 -11.39
C ARG A 149 6.95 20.62 -11.12
N LEU A 150 8.00 19.85 -10.88
CA LEU A 150 9.33 20.39 -10.73
C LEU A 150 9.96 20.53 -12.12
N LYS A 151 10.58 21.67 -12.41
CA LYS A 151 11.14 21.98 -13.74
C LYS A 151 12.13 20.94 -14.25
N PHE A 152 12.94 20.37 -13.35
CA PHE A 152 13.92 19.35 -13.73
C PHE A 152 13.28 18.02 -14.14
N ILE A 153 12.06 17.70 -13.67
CA ILE A 153 11.32 16.51 -14.11
C ILE A 153 10.87 16.68 -15.57
N GLU A 154 10.56 17.89 -16.00
CA GLU A 154 10.11 18.16 -17.37
C GLU A 154 11.29 18.31 -18.35
N ASN A 155 12.33 19.02 -17.94
CA ASN A 155 13.42 19.45 -18.83
C ASN A 155 14.72 18.64 -18.69
N GLY A 156 14.80 17.74 -17.69
CA GLY A 156 16.05 17.11 -17.30
C GLY A 156 16.91 18.05 -16.44
N ILE A 157 18.11 17.60 -16.11
CA ILE A 157 19.11 18.38 -15.37
C ILE A 157 20.25 18.70 -16.32
N VAL A 158 20.59 19.99 -16.39
CA VAL A 158 21.76 20.49 -17.12
C VAL A 158 22.81 20.87 -16.10
N TYR A 159 24.00 20.24 -16.18
CA TYR A 159 25.08 20.42 -15.21
C TYR A 159 25.47 21.89 -14.99
N ASP A 160 25.55 22.67 -16.08
CA ASP A 160 25.96 24.09 -16.02
C ASP A 160 24.95 25.00 -15.31
N GLU A 161 23.69 24.57 -15.17
CA GLU A 161 22.62 25.33 -14.49
C GLU A 161 22.53 25.02 -12.99
N LEU A 162 23.31 24.07 -12.49
CA LEU A 162 23.30 23.66 -11.08
C LEU A 162 24.09 24.64 -10.20
N SER A 163 23.70 24.72 -8.92
CA SER A 163 24.51 25.36 -7.89
C SER A 163 25.83 24.61 -7.67
N GLU A 164 26.83 25.25 -7.06
CA GLU A 164 28.11 24.59 -6.80
C GLU A 164 27.97 23.39 -5.82
N GLU A 165 26.99 23.44 -4.93
CA GLU A 165 26.67 22.34 -4.01
C GLU A 165 26.02 21.18 -4.75
N ASP A 166 25.06 21.48 -5.66
CA ASP A 166 24.40 20.47 -6.49
C ASP A 166 25.32 19.84 -7.52
N LYS A 167 26.30 20.56 -8.04
CA LYS A 167 27.31 20.02 -8.95
C LYS A 167 28.12 18.91 -8.30
N GLN A 168 28.51 19.09 -7.04
CA GLN A 168 29.24 18.06 -6.29
C GLN A 168 28.42 16.80 -6.13
N GLU A 169 27.13 16.91 -5.78
CA GLU A 169 26.22 15.78 -5.66
C GLU A 169 25.91 15.13 -7.02
N TYR A 170 25.86 15.93 -8.09
CA TYR A 170 25.71 15.46 -9.45
C TYR A 170 26.91 14.64 -9.89
N GLU A 171 28.13 15.10 -9.62
CA GLU A 171 29.37 14.40 -9.88
C GLU A 171 29.40 13.05 -9.15
N GLU A 172 29.12 13.03 -7.83
CA GLU A 172 29.09 11.81 -7.03
C GLU A 172 28.02 10.80 -7.50
N THR A 173 26.92 11.28 -8.09
CA THR A 173 25.79 10.43 -8.51
C THR A 173 25.93 9.91 -9.94
N PHE A 174 26.49 10.71 -10.84
CA PHE A 174 26.45 10.46 -12.29
C PHE A 174 27.83 10.34 -12.95
N GLU A 175 28.94 10.49 -12.20
CA GLU A 175 30.26 10.21 -12.74
C GLU A 175 30.39 8.72 -13.13
N THR A 176 30.78 8.49 -14.38
CA THR A 176 30.99 7.14 -14.88
C THR A 176 32.34 6.58 -14.38
N GLU A 177 32.50 5.26 -14.40
CA GLU A 177 33.77 4.59 -14.02
C GLU A 177 35.00 5.13 -14.82
N ASP A 178 34.77 5.73 -15.98
CA ASP A 178 35.81 6.35 -16.83
C ASP A 178 36.03 7.84 -16.50
N GLY A 179 35.40 8.40 -15.46
CA GLY A 179 35.52 9.80 -15.04
C GLY A 179 34.83 10.81 -15.95
N ASN A 180 33.88 10.35 -16.80
CA ASN A 180 33.09 11.24 -17.64
C ASN A 180 31.79 11.63 -16.94
N LEU A 181 31.48 12.93 -16.96
CA LEU A 181 30.21 13.49 -16.48
C LEU A 181 29.31 13.77 -17.66
N PRO A 182 28.04 13.31 -17.67
CA PRO A 182 27.08 13.68 -18.68
C PRO A 182 26.71 15.18 -18.53
N GLU A 183 26.74 15.93 -19.60
CA GLU A 183 26.36 17.37 -19.61
C GLU A 183 24.86 17.56 -19.30
N GLN A 184 24.06 16.56 -19.62
CA GLN A 184 22.62 16.57 -19.39
C GLN A 184 22.09 15.17 -19.06
N ILE A 185 21.19 15.11 -18.09
CA ILE A 185 20.46 13.90 -17.72
C ILE A 185 18.99 14.04 -18.09
N ASN A 186 18.50 13.07 -18.86
CA ASN A 186 17.12 13.02 -19.28
C ASN A 186 16.20 12.60 -18.10
N SER A 187 14.94 13.01 -18.17
CA SER A 187 13.92 12.75 -17.14
C SER A 187 13.77 11.28 -16.72
N SER A 188 14.15 10.32 -17.56
CA SER A 188 14.12 8.89 -17.22
C SER A 188 15.21 8.44 -16.24
N ALA A 189 16.34 9.15 -16.17
CA ALA A 189 17.46 8.86 -15.26
C ALA A 189 17.38 9.61 -13.91
N LEU A 190 16.37 10.48 -13.76
CA LEU A 190 16.19 11.36 -12.60
C LEU A 190 15.78 10.64 -11.30
N ASN A 191 15.52 9.34 -11.35
CA ASN A 191 15.13 8.59 -10.16
C ASN A 191 16.16 8.66 -9.01
N ASP A 192 17.41 8.93 -9.30
CA ASP A 192 18.48 9.04 -8.31
C ASP A 192 18.61 10.46 -7.75
N TRP A 193 18.18 11.48 -8.53
CA TRP A 193 18.17 12.89 -8.13
C TRP A 193 17.04 13.27 -7.15
N VAL A 194 16.05 12.40 -6.95
CA VAL A 194 14.97 12.64 -5.96
C VAL A 194 15.51 12.72 -4.53
N PHE A 195 16.76 12.27 -4.31
CA PHE A 195 17.46 12.34 -3.03
C PHE A 195 18.21 13.66 -2.84
N ASN A 196 18.28 14.51 -3.86
CA ASN A 196 18.92 15.81 -3.81
C ASN A 196 18.29 16.68 -2.71
N GLU A 197 19.14 17.31 -1.91
CA GLU A 197 18.71 18.08 -0.74
C GLU A 197 17.88 19.30 -1.12
N ASP A 198 18.22 19.96 -2.23
CA ASP A 198 17.50 21.13 -2.74
C ASP A 198 16.11 20.76 -3.28
N THR A 199 15.99 19.63 -3.95
CA THR A 199 14.69 19.10 -4.39
C THR A 199 13.79 18.84 -3.19
N ILE A 200 14.31 18.17 -2.17
CA ILE A 200 13.57 17.89 -0.93
C ILE A 200 13.17 19.20 -0.24
N ARG A 201 14.08 20.17 -0.17
CA ARG A 201 13.84 21.51 0.41
C ARG A 201 12.71 22.23 -0.31
N GLU A 202 12.71 22.23 -1.65
CA GLU A 202 11.67 22.87 -2.46
C GLU A 202 10.30 22.20 -2.25
N VAL A 203 10.22 20.88 -2.27
CA VAL A 203 8.98 20.12 -2.00
C VAL A 203 8.45 20.41 -0.60
N LEU A 204 9.32 20.43 0.41
CA LEU A 204 8.94 20.77 1.78
C LEU A 204 8.44 22.20 1.89
N ASN A 205 9.08 23.15 1.21
CA ASN A 205 8.63 24.54 1.17
C ASN A 205 7.26 24.70 0.54
N ILE A 206 7.00 24.01 -0.58
CA ILE A 206 5.68 23.98 -1.23
C ILE A 206 4.63 23.41 -0.26
N LEU A 207 4.93 22.30 0.42
CA LEU A 207 4.06 21.71 1.41
C LEU A 207 3.78 22.67 2.57
N MET A 208 4.81 23.29 3.12
CA MET A 208 4.70 24.19 4.27
C MET A 208 4.00 25.50 3.91
N THR A 209 4.01 25.90 2.64
CA THR A 209 3.35 27.12 2.15
C THR A 209 1.89 26.86 1.79
N ASN A 210 1.61 25.77 1.07
CA ASN A 210 0.30 25.49 0.48
C ASN A 210 -0.51 24.42 1.23
N GLY A 211 0.11 23.71 2.16
CA GLY A 211 -0.55 22.66 2.94
C GLY A 211 -1.69 23.19 3.80
N LEU A 212 -2.69 22.36 4.03
CA LEU A 212 -3.84 22.70 4.87
C LEU A 212 -3.40 23.12 6.27
N ARG A 213 -3.92 24.25 6.73
CA ARG A 213 -3.65 24.79 8.06
C ARG A 213 -4.77 24.44 9.02
N VAL A 214 -4.39 24.10 10.24
CA VAL A 214 -5.27 23.87 11.39
C VAL A 214 -4.91 24.81 12.54
N ASP A 215 -5.68 24.78 13.63
CA ASP A 215 -5.44 25.61 14.79
C ASP A 215 -5.38 27.12 14.43
N TYR A 216 -6.42 27.59 13.73
CA TYR A 216 -6.54 28.97 13.23
C TYR A 216 -5.38 29.42 12.33
N GLY A 217 -4.76 28.51 11.60
CA GLY A 217 -3.64 28.81 10.71
C GLY A 217 -2.25 28.63 11.34
N ASN A 218 -2.18 28.35 12.62
CA ASN A 218 -0.91 28.25 13.36
C ASN A 218 -0.12 26.98 13.08
N LYS A 219 -0.81 25.87 12.67
CA LYS A 219 -0.17 24.58 12.45
C LYS A 219 -0.52 24.02 11.08
N ILE A 220 0.43 23.29 10.51
CA ILE A 220 0.12 22.45 9.35
C ILE A 220 -0.75 21.26 9.79
N GLY A 221 -1.70 20.87 8.98
CA GLY A 221 -2.54 19.70 9.22
C GLY A 221 -1.73 18.40 9.25
N LYS A 222 -2.35 17.31 9.71
CA LYS A 222 -1.73 15.99 9.65
C LYS A 222 -1.36 15.67 8.20
N THR A 223 -0.09 15.36 7.99
CA THR A 223 0.49 15.15 6.66
C THR A 223 1.16 13.79 6.61
N ILE A 224 1.03 13.09 5.49
CA ILE A 224 1.75 11.86 5.20
C ILE A 224 2.59 12.12 3.95
N ILE A 225 3.90 11.89 4.04
CA ILE A 225 4.83 12.00 2.92
C ILE A 225 5.22 10.57 2.52
N PHE A 226 4.97 10.21 1.26
CA PHE A 226 5.38 8.94 0.68
C PHE A 226 6.75 9.09 0.04
N ALA A 227 7.74 8.42 0.60
CA ALA A 227 9.10 8.38 0.09
C ALA A 227 9.32 7.15 -0.82
N LYS A 228 10.33 7.21 -1.69
CA LYS A 228 10.72 6.10 -2.57
C LYS A 228 11.12 4.83 -1.80
N ASN A 229 11.85 5.01 -0.68
CA ASN A 229 12.29 3.95 0.22
C ASN A 229 12.62 4.54 1.60
N HIS A 230 13.06 3.68 2.53
CA HIS A 230 13.40 4.09 3.90
C HIS A 230 14.51 5.16 3.95
N ARG A 231 15.60 4.99 3.18
CA ARG A 231 16.70 5.96 3.12
C ARG A 231 16.22 7.34 2.65
N HIS A 232 15.31 7.38 1.66
CA HIS A 232 14.70 8.63 1.21
C HIS A 232 13.84 9.27 2.31
N ALA A 233 13.10 8.49 3.08
CA ALA A 233 12.32 8.99 4.20
C ALA A 233 13.22 9.60 5.28
N GLU A 234 14.34 8.95 5.61
CA GLU A 234 15.33 9.48 6.55
C GLU A 234 15.96 10.79 6.07
N LYS A 235 16.29 10.89 4.76
CA LYS A 235 16.83 12.12 4.17
C LYS A 235 15.80 13.26 4.23
N ILE A 236 14.53 13.01 3.90
CA ILE A 236 13.45 14.00 4.04
C ILE A 236 13.34 14.48 5.48
N LEU A 237 13.41 13.58 6.46
CA LEU A 237 13.35 13.93 7.88
C LEU A 237 14.54 14.78 8.32
N GLU A 238 15.75 14.46 7.83
CA GLU A 238 16.97 15.24 8.08
C GLU A 238 16.83 16.68 7.55
N VAL A 239 16.44 16.83 6.27
CA VAL A 239 16.25 18.14 5.63
C VAL A 239 15.14 18.91 6.33
N PHE A 240 14.02 18.27 6.67
CA PHE A 240 12.96 18.91 7.45
C PHE A 240 13.47 19.47 8.78
N GLY A 241 14.28 18.71 9.50
CA GLY A 241 14.87 19.13 10.77
C GLY A 241 15.85 20.31 10.64
N LYS A 242 16.57 20.42 9.51
CA LYS A 242 17.46 21.54 9.18
C LYS A 242 16.67 22.81 8.83
N GLU A 243 15.69 22.69 7.94
CA GLU A 243 14.90 23.81 7.43
C GLU A 243 13.89 24.35 8.46
N TYR A 244 13.33 23.45 9.27
CA TYR A 244 12.29 23.78 10.26
C TYR A 244 12.68 23.32 11.68
N PRO A 245 13.78 23.83 12.26
CA PRO A 245 14.30 23.34 13.55
C PRO A 245 13.31 23.50 14.70
N HIS A 246 12.41 24.48 14.61
CA HIS A 246 11.35 24.71 15.60
C HIS A 246 10.19 23.67 15.51
N LEU A 247 10.16 22.87 14.44
CA LEU A 247 9.18 21.81 14.21
C LEU A 247 9.82 20.42 14.20
N LYS A 248 11.07 20.27 14.63
CA LYS A 248 11.83 19.01 14.56
C LYS A 248 11.08 17.80 15.13
N ASP A 249 10.33 17.99 16.20
CA ASP A 249 9.57 16.91 16.87
C ASP A 249 8.20 16.60 16.22
N TYR A 250 7.81 17.36 15.19
CA TYR A 250 6.56 17.14 14.46
C TYR A 250 6.65 16.00 13.46
N ALA A 251 7.81 15.81 12.84
CA ALA A 251 8.04 14.74 11.85
C ALA A 251 8.64 13.49 12.52
N LYS A 252 8.16 12.32 12.09
CA LYS A 252 8.61 11.01 12.61
C LYS A 252 8.73 10.01 11.48
#